data_2104524f7c036ee8b940d137025d700a
#
_entry.id   2104524f7c036ee8b940d137025d700a
#
_cell.length_a   1.000
_cell.length_b   1.000
_cell.length_c   1.000
_cell.angle_alpha   90.00
_cell.angle_beta   90.00
_cell.angle_gamma   90.00
#
_symmetry.space_group_name_H-M   'P 1'
#
loop_
_entity.id
_entity.type
_entity.pdbx_description
1 polymer ?
#
loop_
_entity_poly.entity_id
_entity_poly.type
_entity_poly.pdbx_seq_one_letter_code
_entity_poly.pdbx_strand_id
1 'polypeptide(L)'
;MGQVNTTIAGRQYRLACEDGQEDHLLALAKDIDSRIIDLRRKFGEIGDTRLTVMAALMLADEMAENRQKVRKFEEEIAELSAAREVSAERAQAASDAVVSAFNSAAERIEGITRKLN
;
A
#
# COMPACT_ATOMS: atom_id res chain seq x y z
N MET A 1 24.62 -18.43 6.76
CA MET A 1 24.70 -17.15 6.05
C MET A 1 25.22 -17.38 4.63
N GLY A 2 24.51 -16.83 3.66
CA GLY A 2 24.92 -16.90 2.26
C GLY A 2 25.83 -15.76 1.87
N GLN A 3 26.44 -15.88 0.71
CA GLN A 3 27.24 -14.82 0.08
C GLN A 3 26.86 -14.73 -1.40
N VAL A 4 26.85 -13.53 -1.92
CA VAL A 4 26.64 -13.28 -3.35
C VAL A 4 27.79 -12.44 -3.90
N ASN A 5 28.14 -12.73 -5.14
CA ASN A 5 29.07 -11.90 -5.90
C ASN A 5 28.25 -11.08 -6.88
N THR A 6 28.46 -9.78 -6.89
CA THR A 6 27.73 -8.88 -7.78
C THR A 6 28.66 -7.80 -8.31
N THR A 7 28.30 -7.24 -9.46
CA THR A 7 29.01 -6.13 -10.07
C THR A 7 28.17 -4.87 -9.97
N ILE A 8 28.71 -3.86 -9.32
CA ILE A 8 28.06 -2.54 -9.17
C ILE A 8 29.05 -1.48 -9.61
N ALA A 9 28.65 -0.62 -10.52
CA ALA A 9 29.50 0.44 -11.09
C ALA A 9 30.80 -0.07 -11.69
N GLY A 10 30.76 -1.27 -12.30
CA GLY A 10 31.92 -1.92 -12.89
C GLY A 10 32.86 -2.60 -11.91
N ARG A 11 32.56 -2.57 -10.62
CA ARG A 11 33.37 -3.23 -9.57
C ARG A 11 32.66 -4.45 -9.02
N GLN A 12 33.42 -5.48 -8.73
CA GLN A 12 32.91 -6.71 -8.14
C GLN A 12 32.91 -6.60 -6.62
N TYR A 13 31.79 -6.99 -6.02
CA TYR A 13 31.60 -7.03 -4.58
C TYR A 13 31.14 -8.42 -4.14
N ARG A 14 31.68 -8.86 -3.03
CA ARG A 14 31.24 -10.06 -2.33
C ARG A 14 30.42 -9.62 -1.11
N LEU A 15 29.14 -9.87 -1.14
CA LEU A 15 28.20 -9.41 -0.11
C LEU A 15 27.66 -10.60 0.67
N ALA A 16 27.62 -10.46 1.99
CA ALA A 16 26.97 -11.43 2.86
C ALA A 16 25.47 -11.15 2.94
N CYS A 17 24.68 -12.20 3.02
CA CYS A 17 23.23 -12.11 3.20
C CYS A 17 22.73 -13.27 4.04
N GLU A 18 21.50 -13.19 4.48
CA GLU A 18 20.82 -14.29 5.14
C GLU A 18 20.49 -15.38 4.13
N ASP A 19 20.40 -16.62 4.62
CA ASP A 19 20.06 -17.75 3.76
C ASP A 19 18.68 -17.56 3.13
N GLY A 20 18.60 -17.76 1.83
CA GLY A 20 17.38 -17.55 1.06
C GLY A 20 17.18 -16.14 0.53
N GLN A 21 18.06 -15.18 0.87
CA GLN A 21 17.98 -13.80 0.43
C GLN A 21 18.91 -13.48 -0.74
N GLU A 22 19.62 -14.45 -1.26
CA GLU A 22 20.64 -14.28 -2.30
C GLU A 22 20.06 -13.66 -3.57
N ASP A 23 18.96 -14.20 -4.09
CA ASP A 23 18.32 -13.70 -5.31
C ASP A 23 17.74 -12.30 -5.12
N HIS A 24 17.20 -12.04 -3.95
CA HIS A 24 16.68 -10.72 -3.60
C HIS A 24 17.80 -9.69 -3.56
N LEU A 25 18.91 -10.00 -2.92
CA LEU A 25 20.07 -9.11 -2.86
C LEU A 25 20.66 -8.84 -4.23
N LEU A 26 20.74 -9.84 -5.09
CA LEU A 26 21.19 -9.68 -6.47
C LEU A 26 20.27 -8.75 -7.27
N ALA A 27 18.96 -8.85 -7.09
CA ALA A 27 18.00 -7.97 -7.74
C ALA A 27 18.16 -6.51 -7.27
N LEU A 28 18.37 -6.30 -5.97
CA LEU A 28 18.64 -4.96 -5.42
C LEU A 28 19.95 -4.39 -5.94
N ALA A 29 21.00 -5.21 -6.02
CA ALA A 29 22.29 -4.78 -6.56
C ALA A 29 22.19 -4.37 -8.03
N LYS A 30 21.38 -5.08 -8.81
CA LYS A 30 21.13 -4.75 -10.22
C LYS A 30 20.37 -3.43 -10.36
N ASP A 31 19.43 -3.14 -9.49
CA ASP A 31 18.72 -1.86 -9.47
C ASP A 31 19.68 -0.71 -9.19
N ILE A 32 20.53 -0.84 -8.19
CA ILE A 32 21.55 0.17 -7.87
C ILE A 32 22.52 0.38 -9.03
N ASP A 33 23.00 -0.71 -9.64
CA ASP A 33 23.89 -0.62 -10.79
C ASP A 33 23.24 0.15 -11.95
N SER A 34 22.00 -0.13 -12.27
CA SER A 34 21.23 0.58 -13.29
C SER A 34 21.12 2.08 -13.00
N ARG A 35 20.87 2.44 -11.76
CA ARG A 35 20.77 3.84 -11.32
C ARG A 35 22.11 4.57 -11.46
N ILE A 36 23.19 3.90 -11.13
CA ILE A 36 24.54 4.46 -11.28
C ILE A 36 24.88 4.66 -12.75
N ILE A 37 24.53 3.72 -13.61
CA ILE A 37 24.72 3.85 -15.07
C ILE A 37 23.97 5.05 -15.61
N ASP A 38 22.72 5.24 -15.22
CA ASP A 38 21.90 6.38 -15.65
C ASP A 38 22.48 7.71 -15.15
N LEU A 39 22.94 7.76 -13.91
CA LEU A 39 23.57 8.94 -13.35
C LEU A 39 24.88 9.28 -14.08
N ARG A 40 25.66 8.28 -14.45
CA ARG A 40 26.90 8.47 -15.23
C ARG A 40 26.60 9.07 -16.61
N ARG A 41 25.51 8.66 -17.24
CA ARG A 41 25.07 9.25 -18.52
C ARG A 41 24.68 10.71 -18.38
N LYS A 42 24.03 11.09 -17.28
CA LYS A 42 23.54 12.45 -17.04
C LYS A 42 24.65 13.40 -16.60
N PHE A 43 25.50 12.96 -15.70
CA PHE A 43 26.47 13.81 -15.01
C PHE A 43 27.93 13.55 -15.43
N GLY A 44 28.17 12.50 -16.22
CA GLY A 44 29.50 12.14 -16.68
C GLY A 44 30.33 11.38 -15.64
N GLU A 45 31.60 11.28 -15.87
CA GLU A 45 32.55 10.56 -15.01
C GLU A 45 32.97 11.41 -13.81
N ILE A 46 32.11 11.52 -12.83
CA ILE A 46 32.38 12.30 -11.62
C ILE A 46 32.99 11.47 -10.47
N GLY A 47 33.25 10.20 -10.73
CA GLY A 47 33.78 9.23 -9.78
C GLY A 47 32.72 8.29 -9.23
N ASP A 48 33.11 7.03 -9.03
CA ASP A 48 32.17 5.98 -8.58
C ASP A 48 31.58 6.26 -7.21
N THR A 49 32.36 6.80 -6.30
CA THR A 49 31.88 7.14 -4.96
C THR A 49 30.79 8.20 -4.99
N ARG A 50 30.96 9.26 -5.77
CA ARG A 50 29.94 10.31 -5.92
C ARG A 50 28.68 9.79 -6.57
N LEU A 51 28.81 8.98 -7.62
CA LEU A 51 27.67 8.34 -8.29
C LEU A 51 26.90 7.43 -7.33
N THR A 52 27.62 6.67 -6.51
CA THR A 52 27.02 5.79 -5.52
C THR A 52 26.27 6.58 -4.45
N VAL A 53 26.85 7.66 -3.94
CA VAL A 53 26.19 8.55 -2.97
C VAL A 53 24.93 9.19 -3.59
N MET A 54 25.00 9.63 -4.83
CA MET A 54 23.85 10.19 -5.55
C MET A 54 22.74 9.15 -5.71
N ALA A 55 23.09 7.93 -6.08
CA ALA A 55 22.12 6.83 -6.18
C ALA A 55 21.48 6.54 -4.83
N ALA A 56 22.24 6.52 -3.75
CA ALA A 56 21.74 6.33 -2.40
C ALA A 56 20.77 7.45 -1.98
N LEU A 57 21.09 8.70 -2.29
CA LEU A 57 20.23 9.85 -2.01
C LEU A 57 18.91 9.78 -2.81
N MET A 58 18.97 9.38 -4.06
CA MET A 58 17.78 9.17 -4.89
C MET A 58 16.87 8.11 -4.30
N LEU A 59 17.43 7.00 -3.85
CA LEU A 59 16.68 5.93 -3.20
C LEU A 59 16.06 6.39 -1.88
N ALA A 60 16.79 7.13 -1.07
CA ALA A 60 16.27 7.69 0.17
C ALA A 60 15.12 8.67 -0.10
N ASP A 61 15.22 9.48 -1.15
CA ASP A 61 14.17 10.41 -1.56
C ASP A 61 12.91 9.65 -2.02
N GLU A 62 13.07 8.62 -2.85
CA GLU A 62 11.96 7.76 -3.27
C GLU A 62 11.28 7.07 -2.07
N MET A 63 12.06 6.62 -1.10
CA MET A 63 11.51 6.04 0.13
C MET A 63 10.70 7.05 0.92
N ALA A 64 11.17 8.29 1.04
CA ALA A 64 10.45 9.37 1.72
C ALA A 64 9.13 9.68 1.02
N GLU A 65 9.15 9.79 -0.31
CA GLU A 65 7.94 10.00 -1.12
C GLU A 65 6.95 8.84 -0.96
N ASN A 66 7.44 7.61 -1.02
CA ASN A 66 6.60 6.43 -0.86
C ASN A 66 5.97 6.34 0.53
N ARG A 67 6.67 6.74 1.58
CA ARG A 67 6.11 6.83 2.94
C ARG A 67 4.97 7.83 3.01
N GLN A 68 5.12 8.99 2.35
CA GLN A 68 4.05 9.98 2.27
C GLN A 68 2.83 9.44 1.52
N LYS A 69 3.04 8.75 0.39
CA LYS A 69 1.97 8.11 -0.38
C LYS A 69 1.25 7.04 0.44
N VAL A 70 1.99 6.22 1.18
CA VAL A 70 1.41 5.19 2.05
C VAL A 70 0.54 5.83 3.13
N ARG A 71 1.00 6.89 3.80
CA ARG A 71 0.20 7.62 4.79
C ARG A 71 -1.08 8.18 4.18
N LYS A 72 -0.97 8.78 3.01
CA LYS A 72 -2.11 9.33 2.28
C LYS A 72 -3.13 8.25 1.94
N PHE A 73 -2.68 7.11 1.44
CA PHE A 73 -3.56 5.99 1.13
C PHE A 73 -4.17 5.37 2.39
N GLU A 74 -3.43 5.29 3.49
CA GLU A 74 -3.97 4.85 4.78
C GLU A 74 -5.09 5.77 5.27
N GLU A 75 -4.90 7.10 5.14
CA GLU A 75 -5.93 8.09 5.46
C GLU A 75 -7.17 7.93 4.56
N GLU A 76 -6.96 7.76 3.25
CA GLU A 76 -8.05 7.52 2.30
C GLU A 76 -8.82 6.23 2.61
N ILE A 77 -8.12 5.17 2.95
CA ILE A 77 -8.73 3.90 3.37
C ILE A 77 -9.56 4.10 4.65
N ALA A 78 -9.03 4.82 5.62
CA ALA A 78 -9.74 5.11 6.87
C ALA A 78 -11.02 5.92 6.61
N GLU A 79 -10.96 6.95 5.74
CA GLU A 79 -12.10 7.75 5.35
C GLU A 79 -13.16 6.92 4.61
N LEU A 80 -12.75 6.10 3.65
CA LEU A 80 -13.65 5.21 2.91
C LEU A 80 -14.28 4.16 3.81
N SER A 81 -13.54 3.62 4.75
CA SER A 81 -14.03 2.66 5.73
C SER A 81 -15.09 3.28 6.65
N ALA A 82 -14.83 4.50 7.15
CA ALA A 82 -15.77 5.25 7.96
C ALA A 82 -17.06 5.60 7.17
N ALA A 83 -16.91 6.04 5.92
CA ALA A 83 -18.05 6.32 5.05
C ALA A 83 -18.88 5.06 4.77
N ARG A 84 -18.21 3.92 4.59
CA ARG A 84 -18.88 2.63 4.40
C ARG A 84 -19.68 2.20 5.63
N GLU A 85 -19.14 2.39 6.84
CA GLU A 85 -19.84 2.11 8.08
C GLU A 85 -21.10 2.97 8.24
N VAL A 86 -20.97 4.28 7.99
CA VAL A 86 -22.11 5.20 8.04
C VAL A 86 -23.18 4.80 7.03
N SER A 87 -22.78 4.47 5.81
CA SER A 87 -23.71 3.99 4.78
C SER A 87 -24.41 2.70 5.18
N ALA A 88 -23.67 1.75 5.76
CA ALA A 88 -24.24 0.48 6.26
C ALA A 88 -25.22 0.71 7.41
N GLU A 89 -24.91 1.60 8.35
CA GLU A 89 -25.78 1.96 9.46
C GLU A 89 -27.09 2.62 8.97
N ARG A 90 -26.98 3.53 7.98
CA ARG A 90 -28.15 4.16 7.35
C ARG A 90 -29.03 3.15 6.63
N ALA A 91 -28.42 2.23 5.90
CA ALA A 91 -29.15 1.16 5.22
C ALA A 91 -29.87 0.26 6.22
N GLN A 92 -29.24 -0.09 7.34
CA GLN A 92 -29.81 -0.88 8.39
C GLN A 92 -30.99 -0.15 9.08
N ALA A 93 -30.78 1.14 9.38
CA ALA A 93 -31.86 1.96 9.97
C ALA A 93 -33.08 2.09 9.04
N ALA A 94 -32.84 2.27 7.74
CA ALA A 94 -33.91 2.32 6.75
C ALA A 94 -34.66 0.97 6.66
N SER A 95 -33.94 -0.14 6.67
CA SER A 95 -34.51 -1.48 6.68
C SER A 95 -35.35 -1.72 7.95
N ASP A 96 -34.85 -1.35 9.12
CA ASP A 96 -35.54 -1.48 10.38
C ASP A 96 -36.83 -0.64 10.42
N ALA A 97 -36.77 0.57 9.86
CA ALA A 97 -37.96 1.44 9.75
C ALA A 97 -39.06 0.82 8.86
N VAL A 98 -38.66 0.21 7.73
CA VAL A 98 -39.59 -0.48 6.82
C VAL A 98 -40.21 -1.69 7.52
N VAL A 99 -39.42 -2.50 8.20
CA VAL A 99 -39.90 -3.67 8.95
C VAL A 99 -40.88 -3.24 10.05
N SER A 100 -40.55 -2.19 10.80
CA SER A 100 -41.41 -1.64 11.85
C SER A 100 -42.74 -1.13 11.29
N ALA A 101 -42.70 -0.40 10.18
CA ALA A 101 -43.93 0.08 9.52
C ALA A 101 -44.82 -1.08 9.03
N PHE A 102 -44.18 -2.10 8.46
CA PHE A 102 -44.87 -3.31 8.00
C PHE A 102 -45.55 -4.04 9.17
N ASN A 103 -44.85 -4.23 10.27
CA ASN A 103 -45.39 -4.87 11.46
C ASN A 103 -46.59 -4.09 12.07
N SER A 104 -46.47 -2.74 12.10
CA SER A 104 -47.57 -1.88 12.54
C SER A 104 -48.82 -2.01 11.65
N ALA A 105 -48.62 -2.07 10.33
CA ALA A 105 -49.72 -2.28 9.39
C ALA A 105 -50.37 -3.67 9.58
N ALA A 106 -49.57 -4.70 9.78
CA ALA A 106 -50.03 -6.06 10.04
C ALA A 106 -50.86 -6.13 11.34
N GLU A 107 -50.42 -5.47 12.41
CA GLU A 107 -51.16 -5.39 13.67
C GLU A 107 -52.51 -4.71 13.50
N ARG A 108 -52.58 -3.64 12.70
CA ARG A 108 -53.85 -2.95 12.39
C ARG A 108 -54.81 -3.84 11.62
N ILE A 109 -54.31 -4.61 10.66
CA ILE A 109 -55.12 -5.56 9.88
C ILE A 109 -55.65 -6.66 10.79
N GLU A 110 -54.82 -7.24 11.66
CA GLU A 110 -55.24 -8.25 12.63
C GLU A 110 -56.31 -7.70 13.59
N GLY A 111 -56.13 -6.48 14.07
CA GLY A 111 -57.13 -5.81 14.94
C GLY A 111 -58.47 -5.63 14.26
N ILE A 112 -58.49 -5.26 12.99
CA ILE A 112 -59.70 -5.12 12.18
C ILE A 112 -60.35 -6.49 11.99
N THR A 113 -59.59 -7.50 11.66
CA THR A 113 -60.10 -8.88 11.48
C THR A 113 -60.74 -9.41 12.74
N ARG A 114 -60.17 -9.19 13.92
CA ARG A 114 -60.73 -9.58 15.20
C ARG A 114 -62.07 -8.90 15.49
N LYS A 115 -62.21 -7.63 15.13
CA LYS A 115 -63.46 -6.89 15.31
C LYS A 115 -64.62 -7.37 14.40
N LEU A 116 -64.23 -7.92 13.24
CA LEU A 116 -65.19 -8.46 12.28
C LEU A 116 -65.65 -9.85 12.62
N ASN A 117 -64.95 -10.58 13.44
CA ASN A 117 -65.31 -11.90 13.94
C ASN A 117 -65.94 -11.76 15.32
#